data_d26e8eb2e6c5a01c366d26502e41e719
#
_entry.id   d26e8eb2e6c5a01c366d26502e41e719
#
_cell.length_a   1.000
_cell.length_b   1.000
_cell.length_c   1.000
_cell.angle_alpha   90.00
_cell.angle_beta   90.00
_cell.angle_gamma   90.00
#
_symmetry.space_group_name_H-M   'P 1'
#
loop_
_entity.id
_entity.type
_entity.pdbx_description
1 polymer ?
#
loop_
_entity_poly.entity_id
_entity_poly.type
_entity_poly.pdbx_seq_one_letter_code
_entity_poly.pdbx_strand_id
1 'polypeptide(L)'
;MPQIIRTIAGLRRFFYLFLALGVSAPLSAAELGIDITQEGSGATAQNGMQVSVHYEGRLSDGTVFDASRPRGQAFRFVLGAGQVIQGWEQGILGMKEGERRILTIPPQLGYGARGAGAKIPPNATLRFEVELLKTAWPPKLQQASNQDMQEAQKNGTLIIDIRRPEEWAQTGIIEG
;
A
#
# COMPACT_ATOMS: atom_id res chain seq x y z
N MET A 1 -74.18 -25.24 -53.46
CA MET A 1 -73.82 -23.99 -54.17
C MET A 1 -72.99 -23.14 -53.25
N PRO A 2 -72.10 -22.49 -53.80
CA PRO A 2 -70.68 -22.54 -53.58
C PRO A 2 -70.20 -21.30 -52.85
N GLN A 3 -69.03 -21.26 -52.43
CA GLN A 3 -68.08 -20.24 -52.80
C GLN A 3 -66.73 -20.53 -52.14
N ILE A 4 -65.79 -20.57 -52.95
CA ILE A 4 -64.36 -20.66 -52.75
C ILE A 4 -63.83 -19.31 -52.27
N ILE A 5 -63.05 -19.27 -51.19
CA ILE A 5 -62.15 -18.15 -50.94
C ILE A 5 -60.75 -18.69 -50.68
N ARG A 6 -59.88 -18.35 -51.59
CA ARG A 6 -58.43 -18.57 -51.57
C ARG A 6 -57.83 -17.63 -50.49
N THR A 7 -57.11 -18.18 -49.56
CA THR A 7 -56.26 -17.39 -48.68
C THR A 7 -54.81 -17.59 -49.05
N ILE A 8 -54.19 -16.49 -49.44
CA ILE A 8 -52.80 -16.37 -49.85
C ILE A 8 -51.90 -16.41 -48.62
N ALA A 9 -51.01 -17.37 -48.59
CA ALA A 9 -49.97 -17.47 -47.59
C ALA A 9 -48.94 -16.32 -47.74
N GLY A 10 -48.95 -15.42 -46.83
CA GLY A 10 -47.90 -14.39 -46.67
C GLY A 10 -46.79 -14.90 -45.73
N LEU A 11 -45.72 -15.41 -46.31
CA LEU A 11 -44.53 -15.85 -45.61
C LEU A 11 -43.75 -14.62 -45.17
N ARG A 12 -43.96 -14.13 -43.95
CA ARG A 12 -43.14 -13.10 -43.33
C ARG A 12 -41.87 -13.73 -42.79
N ARG A 13 -40.77 -13.61 -43.51
CA ARG A 13 -39.42 -13.91 -43.04
C ARG A 13 -39.07 -12.88 -41.96
N PHE A 14 -39.14 -13.27 -40.68
CA PHE A 14 -38.54 -12.51 -39.59
C PHE A 14 -37.02 -12.72 -39.62
N PHE A 15 -36.32 -11.68 -40.06
CA PHE A 15 -34.86 -11.62 -39.97
C PHE A 15 -34.55 -11.26 -38.51
N TYR A 16 -34.21 -12.28 -37.68
CA TYR A 16 -33.65 -12.04 -36.36
C TYR A 16 -32.22 -11.53 -36.52
N LEU A 17 -32.05 -10.21 -36.40
CA LEU A 17 -30.75 -9.59 -36.28
C LEU A 17 -30.25 -9.90 -34.88
N PHE A 18 -29.39 -10.92 -34.72
CA PHE A 18 -28.65 -11.20 -33.52
C PHE A 18 -27.64 -10.06 -33.31
N LEU A 19 -28.03 -9.07 -32.55
CA LEU A 19 -27.11 -8.07 -32.01
C LEU A 19 -26.30 -8.78 -30.92
N ALA A 20 -25.11 -9.28 -31.28
CA ALA A 20 -24.15 -9.78 -30.30
C ALA A 20 -23.68 -8.58 -29.45
N LEU A 21 -24.34 -8.35 -28.32
CA LEU A 21 -23.77 -7.52 -27.27
C LEU A 21 -22.52 -8.25 -26.76
N GLY A 22 -21.37 -7.79 -27.22
CA GLY A 22 -20.09 -8.16 -26.63
C GLY A 22 -20.07 -7.67 -25.19
N VAL A 23 -20.41 -8.57 -24.27
CA VAL A 23 -20.15 -8.37 -22.83
C VAL A 23 -18.63 -8.46 -22.67
N SER A 24 -17.95 -7.31 -22.81
CA SER A 24 -16.60 -7.17 -22.29
C SER A 24 -16.70 -7.32 -20.78
N ALA A 25 -16.33 -8.50 -20.27
CA ALA A 25 -16.13 -8.67 -18.85
C ALA A 25 -15.12 -7.60 -18.40
N PRO A 26 -15.42 -6.84 -17.33
CA PRO A 26 -14.42 -5.94 -16.79
C PRO A 26 -13.20 -6.78 -16.45
N LEU A 27 -12.02 -6.35 -16.93
CA LEU A 27 -10.75 -6.91 -16.49
C LEU A 27 -10.68 -6.62 -14.99
N SER A 28 -11.02 -7.63 -14.18
CA SER A 28 -10.96 -7.50 -12.71
C SER A 28 -9.51 -7.15 -12.38
N ALA A 29 -9.29 -5.91 -11.98
CA ALA A 29 -8.02 -5.55 -11.38
C ALA A 29 -7.81 -6.53 -10.22
N ALA A 30 -6.69 -7.25 -10.22
CA ALA A 30 -6.40 -8.18 -9.16
C ALA A 30 -6.36 -7.39 -7.85
N GLU A 31 -7.25 -7.72 -6.92
CA GLU A 31 -7.41 -7.03 -5.65
C GLU A 31 -6.37 -7.51 -4.64
N LEU A 32 -6.05 -6.65 -3.68
CA LEU A 32 -5.24 -6.99 -2.52
C LEU A 32 -6.01 -7.98 -1.64
N GLY A 33 -5.49 -9.19 -1.47
CA GLY A 33 -6.02 -10.14 -0.49
C GLY A 33 -5.50 -9.80 0.91
N ILE A 34 -6.40 -9.77 1.90
CA ILE A 34 -6.06 -9.53 3.31
C ILE A 34 -6.75 -10.58 4.16
N ASP A 35 -5.96 -11.43 4.82
CA ASP A 35 -6.43 -12.43 5.76
C ASP A 35 -5.88 -12.12 7.16
N ILE A 36 -6.76 -11.83 8.11
CA ILE A 36 -6.35 -11.61 9.51
C ILE A 36 -6.18 -12.98 10.17
N THR A 37 -4.93 -13.30 10.54
CA THR A 37 -4.60 -14.58 11.19
C THR A 37 -4.54 -14.47 12.71
N GLN A 38 -4.34 -13.24 13.22
CA GLN A 38 -4.37 -12.92 14.64
C GLN A 38 -4.88 -11.49 14.82
N GLU A 39 -5.89 -11.30 15.64
CA GLU A 39 -6.36 -9.99 16.03
C GLU A 39 -5.36 -9.28 16.96
N GLY A 40 -5.22 -7.97 16.76
CA GLY A 40 -4.47 -7.11 17.66
C GLY A 40 -5.40 -6.34 18.60
N SER A 41 -4.84 -5.84 19.71
CA SER A 41 -5.59 -5.05 20.70
C SER A 41 -5.00 -3.67 20.98
N GLY A 42 -3.83 -3.36 20.41
CA GLY A 42 -3.13 -2.09 20.61
C GLY A 42 -3.61 -0.96 19.69
N ALA A 43 -2.78 0.06 19.57
CA ALA A 43 -3.07 1.21 18.73
C ALA A 43 -3.22 0.85 17.25
N THR A 44 -4.09 1.56 16.55
CA THR A 44 -4.38 1.32 15.13
C THR A 44 -3.44 2.12 14.24
N ALA A 45 -2.82 1.46 13.25
CA ALA A 45 -1.95 2.08 12.26
C ALA A 45 -2.73 3.04 11.35
N GLN A 46 -2.23 4.27 11.24
CA GLN A 46 -2.80 5.35 10.44
C GLN A 46 -1.73 5.98 9.54
N ASN A 47 -2.16 6.59 8.44
CA ASN A 47 -1.23 7.34 7.58
C ASN A 47 -0.49 8.42 8.36
N GLY A 48 0.81 8.56 8.11
CA GLY A 48 1.70 9.47 8.81
C GLY A 48 2.35 8.89 10.07
N MET A 49 1.88 7.75 10.58
CA MET A 49 2.53 7.07 11.70
C MET A 49 3.77 6.29 11.25
N GLN A 50 4.81 6.30 12.05
CA GLN A 50 5.88 5.32 11.94
C GLN A 50 5.36 3.98 12.48
N VAL A 51 5.46 2.94 11.66
CA VAL A 51 5.10 1.57 12.02
C VAL A 51 6.35 0.70 12.10
N SER A 52 6.32 -0.27 13.01
CA SER A 52 7.36 -1.28 13.19
C SER A 52 6.75 -2.65 13.01
N VAL A 53 7.27 -3.44 12.06
CA VAL A 53 6.70 -4.73 11.71
C VAL A 53 7.76 -5.83 11.67
N HIS A 54 7.35 -7.06 12.01
CA HIS A 54 8.02 -8.25 11.50
C HIS A 54 7.27 -8.78 10.29
N TYR A 55 8.02 -9.35 9.35
CA TYR A 55 7.44 -9.92 8.14
C TYR A 55 8.27 -11.07 7.58
N GLU A 56 7.60 -11.86 6.75
CA GLU A 56 8.21 -12.82 5.84
C GLU A 56 7.50 -12.72 4.48
N GLY A 57 8.27 -12.53 3.41
CA GLY A 57 7.79 -12.43 2.03
C GLY A 57 8.12 -13.68 1.23
N ARG A 58 7.10 -14.25 0.56
CA ARG A 58 7.19 -15.45 -0.28
C ARG A 58 6.64 -15.19 -1.66
N LEU A 59 7.21 -15.89 -2.63
CA LEU A 59 6.62 -16.06 -3.96
C LEU A 59 5.48 -17.08 -3.91
N SER A 60 4.72 -17.20 -5.00
CA SER A 60 3.60 -18.16 -5.11
C SER A 60 4.03 -19.63 -5.04
N ASP A 61 5.29 -19.94 -5.36
CA ASP A 61 5.89 -21.26 -5.21
C ASP A 61 6.35 -21.59 -3.78
N GLY A 62 6.18 -20.63 -2.85
CA GLY A 62 6.60 -20.75 -1.45
C GLY A 62 8.03 -20.28 -1.16
N THR A 63 8.82 -19.92 -2.19
CA THR A 63 10.20 -19.45 -2.02
C THR A 63 10.22 -18.17 -1.20
N VAL A 64 10.96 -18.16 -0.08
CA VAL A 64 11.17 -16.97 0.74
C VAL A 64 12.18 -16.05 0.06
N PHE A 65 11.79 -14.84 -0.28
CA PHE A 65 12.69 -13.86 -0.88
C PHE A 65 13.22 -12.84 0.12
N ASP A 66 12.48 -12.56 1.20
CA ASP A 66 12.91 -11.65 2.27
C ASP A 66 12.19 -11.94 3.58
N ALA A 67 12.87 -11.69 4.72
CA ALA A 67 12.30 -11.83 6.05
C ALA A 67 13.05 -10.95 7.06
N SER A 68 12.35 -10.36 8.01
CA SER A 68 12.92 -9.49 9.05
C SER A 68 13.46 -10.27 10.26
N ARG A 69 12.80 -11.37 10.63
CA ARG A 69 13.15 -12.13 11.85
C ARG A 69 14.57 -12.70 11.84
N PRO A 70 15.09 -13.30 10.74
CA PRO A 70 16.47 -13.77 10.68
C PRO A 70 17.51 -12.67 10.88
N ARG A 71 17.16 -11.42 10.59
CA ARG A 71 18.03 -10.25 10.82
C ARG A 71 17.97 -9.73 12.25
N GLY A 72 17.09 -10.26 13.09
CA GLY A 72 16.89 -9.84 14.47
C GLY A 72 16.35 -8.41 14.62
N GLN A 73 15.90 -7.78 13.53
CA GLN A 73 15.49 -6.38 13.52
C GLN A 73 14.14 -6.20 12.83
N ALA A 74 13.22 -5.53 13.52
CA ALA A 74 11.96 -5.13 12.94
C ALA A 74 12.18 -4.06 11.85
N PHE A 75 11.40 -4.13 10.79
CA PHE A 75 11.39 -3.14 9.73
C PHE A 75 10.51 -1.96 10.13
N ARG A 76 11.01 -0.74 9.91
CA ARG A 76 10.32 0.50 10.27
C ARG A 76 10.17 1.39 9.04
N PHE A 77 8.99 1.99 8.90
CA PHE A 77 8.71 2.97 7.85
C PHE A 77 7.55 3.85 8.27
N VAL A 78 7.34 4.97 7.56
CA VAL A 78 6.19 5.85 7.76
C VAL A 78 5.08 5.44 6.81
N LEU A 79 3.94 5.05 7.35
CA LEU A 79 2.78 4.59 6.58
C LEU A 79 2.18 5.77 5.78
N GLY A 80 1.88 5.55 4.51
CA GLY A 80 1.37 6.58 3.62
C GLY A 80 2.43 7.49 3.00
N ALA A 81 3.73 7.24 3.26
CA ALA A 81 4.84 8.03 2.71
C ALA A 81 5.43 7.48 1.39
N GLY A 82 4.88 6.40 0.84
CA GLY A 82 5.38 5.78 -0.38
C GLY A 82 6.75 5.10 -0.22
N GLN A 83 7.13 4.74 1.00
CA GLN A 83 8.41 4.09 1.30
C GLN A 83 8.38 2.58 1.02
N VAL A 84 7.21 2.01 0.83
CA VAL A 84 6.96 0.59 0.59
C VAL A 84 6.03 0.41 -0.60
N ILE A 85 5.88 -0.83 -1.07
CA ILE A 85 4.95 -1.15 -2.17
C ILE A 85 3.50 -0.85 -1.78
N GLN A 86 2.65 -0.53 -2.77
CA GLN A 86 1.26 -0.12 -2.53
C GLN A 86 0.46 -1.17 -1.75
N GLY A 87 0.71 -2.46 -2.00
CA GLY A 87 0.07 -3.54 -1.26
C GLY A 87 0.36 -3.50 0.24
N TRP A 88 1.52 -3.00 0.66
CA TRP A 88 1.85 -2.78 2.07
C TRP A 88 1.17 -1.53 2.63
N GLU A 89 1.20 -0.41 1.88
CA GLU A 89 0.52 0.82 2.30
C GLU A 89 -0.97 0.57 2.59
N GLN A 90 -1.62 -0.19 1.72
CA GLN A 90 -3.03 -0.53 1.87
C GLN A 90 -3.26 -1.64 2.91
N GLY A 91 -2.42 -2.68 2.90
CA GLY A 91 -2.60 -3.87 3.73
C GLY A 91 -2.30 -3.68 5.21
N ILE A 92 -1.43 -2.71 5.55
CA ILE A 92 -1.04 -2.40 6.93
C ILE A 92 -1.92 -1.30 7.53
N LEU A 93 -2.50 -0.45 6.68
CA LEU A 93 -3.45 0.56 7.14
C LEU A 93 -4.59 -0.10 7.93
N GLY A 94 -4.87 0.43 9.10
CA GLY A 94 -5.91 -0.09 9.98
C GLY A 94 -5.53 -1.34 10.80
N MET A 95 -4.30 -1.89 10.65
CA MET A 95 -3.82 -2.93 11.58
C MET A 95 -3.71 -2.40 13.00
N LYS A 96 -3.99 -3.25 13.97
CA LYS A 96 -3.76 -2.96 15.40
C LYS A 96 -2.42 -3.56 15.87
N GLU A 97 -1.78 -2.93 16.83
CA GLU A 97 -0.57 -3.53 17.43
C GLU A 97 -0.87 -4.93 17.99
N GLY A 98 -0.01 -5.88 17.68
CA GLY A 98 -0.18 -7.31 17.95
C GLY A 98 -0.94 -8.08 16.88
N GLU A 99 -1.50 -7.41 15.87
CA GLU A 99 -2.22 -8.06 14.78
C GLU A 99 -1.26 -8.72 13.79
N ARG A 100 -1.69 -9.86 13.23
CA ARG A 100 -1.01 -10.53 12.12
C ARG A 100 -1.96 -10.67 10.94
N ARG A 101 -1.45 -10.32 9.77
CA ARG A 101 -2.13 -10.46 8.48
C ARG A 101 -1.29 -11.24 7.49
N ILE A 102 -1.99 -11.97 6.62
CA ILE A 102 -1.43 -12.43 5.37
C ILE A 102 -1.92 -11.49 4.28
N LEU A 103 -0.97 -10.87 3.57
CA LEU A 103 -1.25 -10.01 2.43
C LEU A 103 -0.91 -10.77 1.15
N THR A 104 -1.90 -10.96 0.28
CA THR A 104 -1.69 -11.48 -1.08
C THR A 104 -1.71 -10.30 -2.04
N ILE A 105 -0.54 -9.94 -2.51
CA ILE A 105 -0.31 -8.70 -3.26
C ILE A 105 -0.15 -9.02 -4.74
N PRO A 106 -1.08 -8.60 -5.60
CA PRO A 106 -0.93 -8.77 -7.04
C PRO A 106 0.21 -7.91 -7.59
N PRO A 107 0.75 -8.22 -8.76
CA PRO A 107 1.89 -7.53 -9.34
C PRO A 107 1.73 -6.00 -9.41
N GLN A 108 0.53 -5.51 -9.70
CA GLN A 108 0.23 -4.08 -9.85
C GLN A 108 0.39 -3.28 -8.55
N LEU A 109 0.20 -3.94 -7.41
CA LEU A 109 0.39 -3.37 -6.07
C LEU A 109 1.76 -3.73 -5.46
N GLY A 110 2.57 -4.51 -6.21
CA GLY A 110 3.91 -4.94 -5.85
C GLY A 110 4.97 -4.34 -6.78
N TYR A 111 5.74 -5.19 -7.44
CA TYR A 111 6.86 -4.78 -8.31
C TYR A 111 6.54 -4.84 -9.81
N GLY A 112 5.30 -5.15 -10.19
CA GLY A 112 4.79 -5.11 -11.57
C GLY A 112 5.59 -5.93 -12.56
N ALA A 113 5.59 -5.48 -13.82
CA ALA A 113 6.29 -6.15 -14.92
C ALA A 113 7.83 -6.07 -14.83
N ARG A 114 8.38 -5.24 -13.92
CA ARG A 114 9.83 -5.13 -13.72
C ARG A 114 10.37 -6.21 -12.79
N GLY A 115 9.59 -6.65 -11.78
CA GLY A 115 10.10 -7.45 -10.67
C GLY A 115 11.08 -6.66 -9.81
N ALA A 116 11.83 -7.35 -8.93
CA ALA A 116 12.83 -6.72 -8.08
C ALA A 116 14.07 -7.62 -7.87
N GLY A 117 15.21 -7.13 -8.32
CA GLY A 117 16.49 -7.84 -8.25
C GLY A 117 16.42 -9.23 -8.87
N ALA A 118 17.26 -10.14 -8.35
CA ALA A 118 17.28 -11.54 -8.82
C ALA A 118 16.23 -12.44 -8.14
N LYS A 119 15.56 -11.94 -7.09
CA LYS A 119 14.69 -12.76 -6.25
C LYS A 119 13.21 -12.68 -6.61
N ILE A 120 12.76 -11.57 -7.17
CA ILE A 120 11.35 -11.34 -7.49
C ILE A 120 11.20 -11.20 -9.00
N PRO A 121 10.65 -12.23 -9.68
CA PRO A 121 10.48 -12.20 -11.12
C PRO A 121 9.42 -11.18 -11.56
N PRO A 122 9.42 -10.79 -12.86
CA PRO A 122 8.35 -9.99 -13.44
C PRO A 122 6.97 -10.60 -13.19
N ASN A 123 5.99 -9.73 -12.92
CA ASN A 123 4.58 -10.09 -12.69
C ASN A 123 4.36 -11.10 -11.56
N ALA A 124 5.24 -11.11 -10.55
CA ALA A 124 5.08 -11.97 -9.39
C ALA A 124 3.95 -11.50 -8.47
N THR A 125 3.07 -12.41 -8.09
CA THR A 125 2.20 -12.24 -6.92
C THR A 125 3.01 -12.53 -5.68
N LEU A 126 2.93 -11.65 -4.69
CA LEU A 126 3.70 -11.75 -3.44
C LEU A 126 2.76 -12.11 -2.29
N ARG A 127 3.22 -12.98 -1.42
CA ARG A 127 2.54 -13.31 -0.18
C ARG A 127 3.39 -12.88 0.99
N PHE A 128 2.87 -11.98 1.81
CA PHE A 128 3.55 -11.54 3.03
C PHE A 128 2.77 -11.96 4.26
N GLU A 129 3.43 -12.55 5.21
CA GLU A 129 2.97 -12.61 6.58
C GLU A 129 3.56 -11.41 7.32
N VAL A 130 2.70 -10.55 7.86
CA VAL A 130 3.09 -9.30 8.54
C VAL A 130 2.53 -9.30 9.95
N GLU A 131 3.38 -8.96 10.93
CA GLU A 131 3.00 -8.71 12.32
C GLU A 131 3.29 -7.25 12.66
N LEU A 132 2.27 -6.50 13.07
CA LEU A 132 2.44 -5.13 13.53
C LEU A 132 2.85 -5.13 15.01
N LEU A 133 4.05 -4.65 15.28
CA LEU A 133 4.61 -4.62 16.63
C LEU A 133 4.29 -3.32 17.36
N LYS A 134 4.45 -2.18 16.66
CA LYS A 134 4.29 -0.85 17.26
C LYS A 134 3.94 0.20 16.23
N THR A 135 3.16 1.18 16.67
CA THR A 135 2.87 2.41 15.94
C THR A 135 3.25 3.62 16.79
N ALA A 136 3.72 4.68 16.16
CA ALA A 136 4.00 5.95 16.84
C ALA A 136 3.88 7.10 15.85
N TRP A 137 3.36 8.24 16.31
CA TRP A 137 3.52 9.46 15.53
C TRP A 137 4.99 9.85 15.52
N PRO A 138 5.57 10.21 14.36
CA PRO A 138 6.91 10.78 14.35
C PRO A 138 6.92 12.04 15.23
N PRO A 139 8.04 12.32 15.90
CA PRO A 139 8.14 13.53 16.71
C PRO A 139 7.83 14.73 15.82
N LYS A 140 6.93 15.60 16.28
CA LYS A 140 6.72 16.89 15.62
C LYS A 140 8.01 17.67 15.73
N LEU A 141 8.58 18.06 14.61
CA LEU A 141 9.62 19.08 14.60
C LEU A 141 8.95 20.36 15.10
N GLN A 142 9.15 20.70 16.36
CA GLN A 142 8.77 22.00 16.88
C GLN A 142 9.82 22.98 16.37
N GLN A 143 9.38 24.07 15.76
CA GLN A 143 10.26 25.21 15.58
C GLN A 143 10.62 25.70 16.98
N ALA A 144 11.87 25.44 17.38
CA ALA A 144 12.38 25.97 18.63
C ALA A 144 12.36 27.48 18.58
N SER A 145 11.85 28.14 19.62
CA SER A 145 11.99 29.56 19.76
C SER A 145 13.47 29.92 19.98
N ASN A 146 13.84 31.18 19.74
CA ASN A 146 15.20 31.64 20.04
C ASN A 146 15.59 31.41 21.52
N GLN A 147 14.61 31.41 22.42
CA GLN A 147 14.82 31.11 23.85
C GLN A 147 15.13 29.64 24.08
N ASP A 148 14.37 28.74 23.44
CA ASP A 148 14.61 27.30 23.55
C ASP A 148 15.99 26.91 22.98
N MET A 149 16.43 27.61 21.92
CA MET A 149 17.75 27.37 21.32
C MET A 149 18.89 27.85 22.24
N GLN A 150 18.74 29.03 22.88
CA GLN A 150 19.72 29.51 23.84
C GLN A 150 19.83 28.64 25.08
N GLU A 151 18.73 28.10 25.56
CA GLU A 151 18.71 27.18 26.69
C GLU A 151 19.34 25.82 26.31
N ALA A 152 19.07 25.29 25.12
CA ALA A 152 19.69 24.08 24.60
C ALA A 152 21.21 24.25 24.45
N GLN A 153 21.70 25.40 23.95
CA GLN A 153 23.13 25.70 23.88
C GLN A 153 23.79 25.72 25.27
N LYS A 154 23.16 26.39 26.26
CA LYS A 154 23.65 26.39 27.63
C LYS A 154 23.78 25.03 28.26
N ASN A 155 22.88 24.11 27.89
CA ASN A 155 22.84 22.75 28.38
C ASN A 155 23.70 21.77 27.56
N GLY A 156 24.47 22.24 26.57
CA GLY A 156 25.31 21.42 25.72
C GLY A 156 24.53 20.49 24.79
N THR A 157 23.26 20.80 24.49
CA THR A 157 22.43 20.02 23.58
C THR A 157 22.83 20.36 22.15
N LEU A 158 23.07 19.31 21.33
CA LEU A 158 23.33 19.47 19.90
C LEU A 158 22.09 20.06 19.20
N ILE A 159 22.25 21.23 18.59
CA ILE A 159 21.23 21.88 17.78
C ILE A 159 21.58 21.64 16.31
N ILE A 160 20.66 21.03 15.56
CA ILE A 160 20.80 20.83 14.12
C ILE A 160 19.85 21.80 13.41
N ASP A 161 20.40 22.78 12.70
CA ASP A 161 19.61 23.67 11.87
C ASP A 161 19.39 23.02 10.48
N ILE A 162 18.12 22.65 10.21
CA ILE A 162 17.71 21.99 8.96
C ILE A 162 17.05 22.97 7.98
N ARG A 163 17.09 24.29 8.23
CA ARG A 163 16.54 25.27 7.32
C ARG A 163 17.33 25.33 6.02
N ARG A 164 16.66 25.73 4.95
CA ARG A 164 17.32 25.95 3.67
C ARG A 164 18.16 27.23 3.68
N PRO A 165 19.20 27.33 2.83
CA PRO A 165 20.06 28.50 2.79
C PRO A 165 19.32 29.85 2.62
N GLU A 166 18.24 29.86 1.84
CA GLU A 166 17.40 31.04 1.64
C GLU A 166 16.64 31.47 2.89
N GLU A 167 16.35 30.54 3.80
CA GLU A 167 15.69 30.83 5.07
C GLU A 167 16.67 31.39 6.08
N TRP A 168 17.95 31.01 6.02
CA TRP A 168 19.03 31.59 6.84
C TRP A 168 19.26 33.07 6.53
N ALA A 169 19.15 33.44 5.23
CA ALA A 169 19.32 34.81 4.80
C ALA A 169 18.26 35.78 5.39
N GLN A 170 17.07 35.27 5.71
CA GLN A 170 15.97 36.04 6.27
C GLN A 170 15.98 36.12 7.80
N THR A 171 16.49 35.11 8.47
CA THR A 171 16.36 34.94 9.92
C THR A 171 17.70 34.97 10.68
N GLY A 172 18.82 35.04 9.97
CA GLY A 172 20.18 35.01 10.55
C GLY A 172 20.68 33.56 10.79
N ILE A 173 22.00 33.44 10.90
CA ILE A 173 22.70 32.19 11.23
C ILE A 173 22.84 32.10 12.74
N ILE A 174 22.65 30.92 13.31
CA ILE A 174 22.99 30.67 14.71
C ILE A 174 24.50 30.46 14.75
N GLU A 175 25.22 31.44 15.29
CA GLU A 175 26.65 31.29 15.56
C GLU A 175 26.83 30.35 16.76
N GLY A 176 27.52 29.21 16.51
CA GLY A 176 27.83 28.20 17.51
C GLY A 176 29.16 28.44 18.19
#